data_753e8d0d9d62433f30a4d341cb686735
#
_entry.id   753e8d0d9d62433f30a4d341cb686735
#
_cell.length_a   1.000
_cell.length_b   1.000
_cell.length_c   1.000
_cell.angle_alpha   90.00
_cell.angle_beta   90.00
_cell.angle_gamma   90.00
#
_symmetry.space_group_name_H-M   'P 1'
#
loop_
_entity.id
_entity.type
_entity.pdbx_description
1 polymer ?
#
loop_
_entity_poly.entity_id
_entity_poly.type
_entity_poly.pdbx_seq_one_letter_code
_entity_poly.pdbx_strand_id
1 'polypeptide(L)'
;MTRTRREILGTGGGLAAFLSLFPLAAWASAVVDIRMQGSGDGSHVWFDPIGILIKPGQTVRWINLDSGNSHTTTAYNPANFHRPRRMPEAAKPWDSDYLLPSESFSVTFTEQGVYDYYCIPHEHAGMVGRIVVGEPQAHEWTELAGANGGLPEEALRAFPAVEDIMAKEIVRRHDYQQQGEP
;
A
#
# COMPACT_ATOMS: atom_id res chain seq x y z
N MET A 1 -21.60 27.63 -84.90
CA MET A 1 -22.15 28.03 -83.59
C MET A 1 -21.62 27.06 -82.53
N THR A 2 -20.54 27.42 -81.87
CA THR A 2 -19.85 26.58 -80.95
C THR A 2 -20.09 27.10 -79.55
N ARG A 3 -20.65 26.22 -78.65
CA ARG A 3 -20.84 26.52 -77.24
C ARG A 3 -19.66 25.94 -76.47
N THR A 4 -18.95 26.79 -75.77
CA THR A 4 -17.89 26.48 -74.85
C THR A 4 -18.44 25.91 -73.56
N ARG A 5 -17.87 24.80 -73.07
CA ARG A 5 -18.12 24.19 -71.75
C ARG A 5 -17.31 24.93 -70.68
N ARG A 6 -17.98 25.49 -69.68
CA ARG A 6 -17.36 26.01 -68.49
C ARG A 6 -17.17 24.81 -67.49
N GLU A 7 -15.96 24.56 -67.16
CA GLU A 7 -15.62 23.64 -66.08
C GLU A 7 -15.90 24.31 -64.73
N ILE A 8 -16.68 23.64 -63.91
CA ILE A 8 -16.91 24.02 -62.51
C ILE A 8 -15.91 23.26 -61.69
N LEU A 9 -14.88 23.97 -61.20
CA LEU A 9 -13.94 23.43 -60.15
C LEU A 9 -14.66 23.44 -58.82
N GLY A 10 -15.08 22.24 -58.37
CA GLY A 10 -15.58 22.02 -57.04
C GLY A 10 -14.40 21.97 -56.04
N THR A 11 -14.31 22.99 -55.19
CA THR A 11 -13.37 23.04 -54.07
C THR A 11 -13.91 22.13 -52.97
N GLY A 12 -13.40 20.89 -52.90
CA GLY A 12 -13.63 19.99 -51.78
C GLY A 12 -12.71 20.35 -50.62
N GLY A 13 -13.25 21.05 -49.63
CA GLY A 13 -12.57 21.30 -48.36
C GLY A 13 -12.52 20.04 -47.52
N GLY A 14 -11.41 19.35 -47.57
CA GLY A 14 -11.15 18.23 -46.66
C GLY A 14 -10.88 18.74 -45.25
N LEU A 15 -11.80 18.46 -44.32
CA LEU A 15 -11.59 18.68 -42.89
C LEU A 15 -10.64 17.56 -42.37
N ALA A 16 -9.35 17.86 -42.27
CA ALA A 16 -8.41 16.99 -41.64
C ALA A 16 -8.59 17.09 -40.11
N ALA A 17 -9.30 16.12 -39.50
CA ALA A 17 -9.40 15.99 -38.08
C ALA A 17 -8.02 15.48 -37.55
N PHE A 18 -7.22 16.38 -37.00
CA PHE A 18 -6.04 16.03 -36.21
C PHE A 18 -6.52 15.41 -34.89
N LEU A 19 -6.58 14.09 -34.82
CA LEU A 19 -6.61 13.38 -33.54
C LEU A 19 -5.25 13.59 -32.87
N SER A 20 -5.18 14.55 -31.96
CA SER A 20 -4.05 14.71 -31.05
C SER A 20 -4.04 13.52 -30.10
N LEU A 21 -3.25 12.51 -30.42
CA LEU A 21 -2.86 11.46 -29.47
C LEU A 21 -1.99 12.14 -28.41
N PHE A 22 -2.61 12.66 -27.35
CA PHE A 22 -1.86 13.00 -26.15
C PHE A 22 -1.33 11.70 -25.58
N PRO A 23 0.01 11.53 -25.42
CA PRO A 23 0.53 10.39 -24.69
C PRO A 23 -0.06 10.50 -23.27
N LEU A 24 -0.86 9.52 -22.87
CA LEU A 24 -1.14 9.29 -21.46
C LEU A 24 0.22 9.03 -20.83
N ALA A 25 0.84 10.09 -20.28
CA ALA A 25 2.00 9.94 -19.42
C ALA A 25 1.53 9.05 -18.25
N ALA A 26 1.87 7.78 -18.31
CA ALA A 26 1.75 6.90 -17.18
C ALA A 26 2.71 7.48 -16.13
N TRP A 27 2.17 8.26 -15.21
CA TRP A 27 2.90 8.71 -14.04
C TRP A 27 3.25 7.42 -13.31
N ALA A 28 4.52 7.03 -13.38
CA ALA A 28 5.03 5.94 -12.55
C ALA A 28 4.71 6.35 -11.11
N SER A 29 3.72 5.70 -10.53
CA SER A 29 3.33 5.97 -9.15
C SER A 29 4.56 5.73 -8.30
N ALA A 30 4.99 6.74 -7.53
CA ALA A 30 6.18 6.64 -6.71
C ALA A 30 6.06 5.41 -5.80
N VAL A 31 7.11 4.59 -5.77
CA VAL A 31 7.21 3.45 -4.85
C VAL A 31 7.39 4.02 -3.44
N VAL A 32 6.59 3.54 -2.49
CA VAL A 32 6.71 3.90 -1.07
C VAL A 32 7.50 2.81 -0.35
N ASP A 33 8.61 3.19 0.26
CA ASP A 33 9.47 2.24 0.97
C ASP A 33 9.07 2.12 2.44
N ILE A 34 8.95 0.87 2.91
CA ILE A 34 8.86 0.49 4.32
C ILE A 34 10.11 -0.30 4.67
N ARG A 35 10.83 0.15 5.68
CA ARG A 35 12.04 -0.51 6.17
C ARG A 35 11.69 -1.52 7.25
N MET A 36 12.25 -2.70 7.18
CA MET A 36 12.24 -3.67 8.28
C MET A 36 13.53 -3.44 9.06
N GLN A 37 13.39 -3.14 10.34
CA GLN A 37 14.50 -2.71 11.19
C GLN A 37 14.52 -3.50 12.49
N GLY A 38 15.72 -3.60 13.08
CA GLY A 38 15.95 -4.14 14.41
C GLY A 38 16.95 -3.27 15.17
N SER A 39 16.87 -3.31 16.52
CA SER A 39 17.92 -2.76 17.37
C SER A 39 19.19 -3.62 17.27
N GLY A 40 20.37 -3.01 17.45
CA GLY A 40 21.64 -3.71 17.30
C GLY A 40 21.85 -4.89 18.28
N ASP A 41 21.07 -4.94 19.36
CA ASP A 41 21.05 -6.04 20.35
C ASP A 41 19.94 -7.08 20.06
N GLY A 42 19.13 -6.87 19.00
CA GLY A 42 18.02 -7.75 18.61
C GLY A 42 16.80 -7.69 19.52
N SER A 43 16.77 -6.80 20.54
CA SER A 43 15.68 -6.73 21.51
C SER A 43 14.39 -6.14 20.94
N HIS A 44 14.47 -5.33 19.88
CA HIS A 44 13.34 -4.68 19.25
C HIS A 44 13.40 -4.81 17.73
N VAL A 45 12.25 -5.07 17.13
CA VAL A 45 12.09 -5.17 15.67
C VAL A 45 10.83 -4.43 15.26
N TRP A 46 10.85 -3.76 14.09
CA TRP A 46 9.69 -2.97 13.63
C TRP A 46 9.70 -2.68 12.13
N PHE A 47 8.55 -2.28 11.61
CA PHE A 47 8.41 -1.62 10.30
C PHE A 47 8.53 -0.10 10.46
N ASP A 48 9.24 0.57 9.57
CA ASP A 48 9.34 2.03 9.54
C ASP A 48 9.15 2.59 8.13
N PRO A 49 8.08 3.36 7.89
CA PRO A 49 6.97 3.70 8.79
C PRO A 49 6.10 2.50 9.17
N ILE A 50 5.42 2.60 10.33
CA ILE A 50 4.47 1.59 10.81
C ILE A 50 3.08 1.76 10.18
N GLY A 51 2.74 2.98 9.75
CA GLY A 51 1.49 3.31 9.08
C GLY A 51 1.71 4.26 7.91
N ILE A 52 1.03 4.03 6.78
CA ILE A 52 1.11 4.86 5.59
C ILE A 52 -0.25 5.02 4.92
N LEU A 53 -0.50 6.23 4.36
CA LEU A 53 -1.59 6.50 3.43
C LEU A 53 -1.04 6.50 2.01
N ILE A 54 -1.66 5.72 1.13
CA ILE A 54 -1.31 5.66 -0.29
C ILE A 54 -2.54 5.78 -1.18
N LYS A 55 -2.33 6.08 -2.45
CA LYS A 55 -3.39 6.09 -3.47
C LYS A 55 -3.54 4.70 -4.11
N PRO A 56 -4.75 4.32 -4.56
CA PRO A 56 -4.91 3.13 -5.39
C PRO A 56 -3.96 3.16 -6.60
N GLY A 57 -3.34 2.02 -6.89
CA GLY A 57 -2.33 1.87 -7.94
C GLY A 57 -0.89 2.16 -7.49
N GLN A 58 -0.65 2.61 -6.27
CA GLN A 58 0.70 2.75 -5.75
C GLN A 58 1.31 1.41 -5.32
N THR A 59 2.63 1.35 -5.42
CA THR A 59 3.43 0.19 -5.01
C THR A 59 4.12 0.49 -3.69
N VAL A 60 4.01 -0.43 -2.74
CA VAL A 60 4.80 -0.42 -1.51
C VAL A 60 5.89 -1.46 -1.63
N ARG A 61 7.10 -1.10 -1.22
CA ARG A 61 8.26 -1.98 -1.18
C ARG A 61 8.77 -2.09 0.25
N TRP A 62 8.80 -3.30 0.80
CA TRP A 62 9.47 -3.60 2.06
C TRP A 62 10.93 -3.96 1.79
N ILE A 63 11.84 -3.41 2.58
CA ILE A 63 13.29 -3.64 2.47
C ILE A 63 13.78 -4.08 3.84
N ASN A 64 14.41 -5.24 3.92
CA ASN A 64 15.02 -5.67 5.17
C ASN A 64 16.38 -4.97 5.37
N LEU A 65 16.42 -4.01 6.30
CA LEU A 65 17.63 -3.29 6.71
C LEU A 65 18.17 -3.77 8.07
N ASP A 66 17.55 -4.78 8.68
CA ASP A 66 18.06 -5.43 9.88
C ASP A 66 19.16 -6.43 9.50
N SER A 67 20.38 -6.13 9.89
CA SER A 67 21.53 -7.00 9.58
C SER A 67 21.57 -8.30 10.38
N GLY A 68 20.77 -8.40 11.44
CA GLY A 68 20.78 -9.53 12.39
C GLY A 68 19.64 -10.53 12.21
N ASN A 69 18.54 -10.11 11.54
CA ASN A 69 17.34 -10.93 11.44
C ASN A 69 16.79 -11.03 10.02
N SER A 70 16.16 -12.15 9.73
CA SER A 70 15.22 -12.26 8.61
C SER A 70 13.84 -11.83 9.05
N HIS A 71 13.11 -11.17 8.14
CA HIS A 71 11.76 -10.69 8.37
C HIS A 71 10.81 -11.12 7.27
N THR A 72 9.51 -11.08 7.54
CA THR A 72 8.47 -11.23 6.52
C THR A 72 7.57 -10.00 6.49
N THR A 73 6.89 -9.78 5.37
CA THR A 73 5.69 -8.96 5.29
C THR A 73 4.54 -9.84 4.83
N THR A 74 3.58 -10.08 5.70
CA THR A 74 2.52 -11.06 5.49
C THR A 74 1.17 -10.43 5.83
N ALA A 75 0.24 -10.41 4.87
CA ALA A 75 -1.10 -9.87 5.09
C ALA A 75 -1.89 -10.73 6.08
N TYR A 76 -2.64 -10.11 6.99
CA TYR A 76 -3.63 -10.82 7.80
C TYR A 76 -4.80 -11.27 6.92
N ASN A 77 -4.78 -12.54 6.55
CA ASN A 77 -5.80 -13.15 5.70
C ASN A 77 -5.87 -14.67 5.96
N PRO A 78 -7.06 -15.30 5.88
CA PRO A 78 -7.19 -16.75 6.06
C PRO A 78 -6.34 -17.60 5.11
N ALA A 79 -5.99 -17.08 3.92
CA ALA A 79 -5.07 -17.76 3.01
C ALA A 79 -3.63 -17.83 3.54
N ASN A 80 -3.26 -16.92 4.45
CA ASN A 80 -1.95 -16.87 5.09
C ASN A 80 -2.07 -17.43 6.51
N PHE A 81 -1.69 -18.69 6.70
CA PHE A 81 -1.61 -19.35 8.01
C PHE A 81 -2.91 -19.30 8.83
N HIS A 82 -4.09 -19.29 8.16
CA HIS A 82 -5.42 -19.22 8.79
C HIS A 82 -5.62 -17.98 9.68
N ARG A 83 -4.92 -16.88 9.39
CA ARG A 83 -5.05 -15.64 10.16
C ARG A 83 -6.40 -14.95 9.89
N PRO A 84 -6.92 -14.16 10.84
CA PRO A 84 -8.14 -13.40 10.60
C PRO A 84 -7.97 -12.45 9.42
N ARG A 85 -9.05 -12.18 8.70
CA ARG A 85 -9.02 -11.22 7.61
C ARG A 85 -8.96 -9.79 8.17
N ARG A 86 -7.90 -9.06 7.82
CA ARG A 86 -7.71 -7.64 8.18
C ARG A 86 -7.26 -6.85 6.95
N MET A 87 -7.94 -7.09 5.85
CA MET A 87 -7.76 -6.43 4.55
C MET A 87 -9.05 -6.53 3.75
N PRO A 88 -9.29 -5.69 2.73
CA PRO A 88 -10.46 -5.76 1.87
C PRO A 88 -10.65 -7.15 1.27
N GLU A 89 -11.91 -7.59 1.16
CA GLU A 89 -12.22 -8.93 0.66
C GLU A 89 -11.82 -9.14 -0.79
N ALA A 90 -11.98 -8.09 -1.62
CA ALA A 90 -11.61 -8.13 -3.03
C ALA A 90 -10.11 -8.11 -3.29
N ALA A 91 -9.31 -7.73 -2.28
CA ALA A 91 -7.87 -7.58 -2.43
C ALA A 91 -7.14 -8.93 -2.37
N LYS A 92 -6.07 -9.06 -3.16
CA LYS A 92 -5.23 -10.24 -3.13
C LYS A 92 -4.30 -10.22 -1.90
N PRO A 93 -4.31 -11.26 -1.05
CA PRO A 93 -3.36 -11.37 0.05
C PRO A 93 -1.94 -11.60 -0.47
N TRP A 94 -0.95 -11.20 0.32
CA TRP A 94 0.47 -11.42 0.03
C TRP A 94 1.19 -12.05 1.23
N ASP A 95 2.27 -12.74 0.91
CA ASP A 95 3.30 -13.19 1.83
C ASP A 95 4.64 -13.10 1.11
N SER A 96 5.63 -12.46 1.72
CA SER A 96 6.95 -12.28 1.11
C SER A 96 7.86 -13.49 1.25
N ASP A 97 7.47 -14.48 2.05
CA ASP A 97 8.42 -15.40 2.64
C ASP A 97 9.52 -14.66 3.43
N TYR A 98 10.55 -15.36 3.90
CA TYR A 98 11.62 -14.76 4.69
C TYR A 98 12.58 -13.95 3.82
N LEU A 99 12.62 -12.64 4.06
CA LEU A 99 13.58 -11.72 3.47
C LEU A 99 14.84 -11.66 4.32
N LEU A 100 15.97 -12.02 3.75
CA LEU A 100 17.29 -11.86 4.36
C LEU A 100 17.71 -10.38 4.35
N PRO A 101 18.75 -9.98 5.11
CA PRO A 101 19.28 -8.62 5.07
C PRO A 101 19.55 -8.12 3.64
N SER A 102 19.08 -6.91 3.33
CA SER A 102 19.13 -6.23 2.03
C SER A 102 18.16 -6.77 0.95
N GLU A 103 17.40 -7.81 1.22
CA GLU A 103 16.34 -8.26 0.32
C GLU A 103 15.09 -7.38 0.42
N SER A 104 14.28 -7.42 -0.62
CA SER A 104 13.06 -6.62 -0.68
C SER A 104 11.92 -7.36 -1.39
N PHE A 105 10.69 -6.96 -1.05
CA PHE A 105 9.45 -7.47 -1.63
C PHE A 105 8.52 -6.30 -1.94
N SER A 106 7.70 -6.40 -2.99
CA SER A 106 6.83 -5.29 -3.42
C SER A 106 5.43 -5.76 -3.74
N VAL A 107 4.44 -4.92 -3.39
CA VAL A 107 3.02 -5.13 -3.71
C VAL A 107 2.45 -3.83 -4.27
N THR A 108 1.65 -3.92 -5.33
CA THR A 108 0.85 -2.81 -5.85
C THR A 108 -0.58 -2.94 -5.32
N PHE A 109 -1.08 -1.88 -4.68
CA PHE A 109 -2.40 -1.85 -4.04
C PHE A 109 -3.41 -1.17 -4.96
N THR A 110 -4.36 -1.92 -5.49
CA THR A 110 -5.41 -1.40 -6.38
C THR A 110 -6.74 -1.18 -5.67
N GLU A 111 -7.04 -2.01 -4.67
CA GLU A 111 -8.30 -1.95 -3.94
C GLU A 111 -8.20 -0.97 -2.78
N GLN A 112 -9.18 -0.06 -2.67
CA GLN A 112 -9.29 0.87 -1.55
C GLN A 112 -9.61 0.12 -0.26
N GLY A 113 -9.06 0.59 0.87
CA GLY A 113 -9.34 0.02 2.18
C GLY A 113 -8.18 0.07 3.15
N VAL A 114 -8.32 -0.63 4.27
CA VAL A 114 -7.32 -0.77 5.32
C VAL A 114 -6.70 -2.17 5.24
N TYR A 115 -5.38 -2.23 5.28
CA TYR A 115 -4.60 -3.46 5.18
C TYR A 115 -3.68 -3.57 6.39
N ASP A 116 -3.89 -4.58 7.21
CA ASP A 116 -2.99 -4.92 8.30
C ASP A 116 -2.09 -6.07 7.88
N TYR A 117 -0.82 -5.99 8.29
CA TYR A 117 0.18 -7.00 7.99
C TYR A 117 1.13 -7.18 9.18
N TYR A 118 1.87 -8.27 9.19
CA TYR A 118 2.76 -8.64 10.29
C TYR A 118 4.03 -9.32 9.78
N CYS A 119 5.02 -9.41 10.64
CA CYS A 119 6.19 -10.27 10.47
C CYS A 119 5.94 -11.60 11.18
N ILE A 120 5.99 -12.73 10.46
CA ILE A 120 5.66 -14.06 11.02
C ILE A 120 6.45 -14.35 12.29
N PRO A 121 7.80 -14.28 12.34
CA PRO A 121 8.54 -14.61 13.54
C PRO A 121 8.40 -13.57 14.66
N HIS A 122 7.98 -12.35 14.35
CA HIS A 122 8.02 -11.23 15.30
C HIS A 122 6.66 -10.59 15.61
N GLU A 123 5.56 -11.24 15.26
CA GLU A 123 4.21 -10.76 15.57
C GLU A 123 4.02 -10.53 17.07
N HIS A 124 4.50 -11.49 17.89
CA HIS A 124 4.44 -11.40 19.35
C HIS A 124 5.34 -10.31 19.96
N ALA A 125 6.29 -9.79 19.18
CA ALA A 125 7.07 -8.60 19.53
C ALA A 125 6.44 -7.29 19.05
N GLY A 126 5.22 -7.34 18.47
CA GLY A 126 4.52 -6.19 17.94
C GLY A 126 5.07 -5.68 16.57
N MET A 127 5.77 -6.54 15.82
CA MET A 127 6.21 -6.17 14.48
C MET A 127 5.05 -6.33 13.49
N VAL A 128 4.21 -5.31 13.46
CA VAL A 128 3.03 -5.17 12.59
C VAL A 128 3.03 -3.82 11.90
N GLY A 129 2.21 -3.67 10.86
CA GLY A 129 2.05 -2.40 10.18
C GLY A 129 0.67 -2.29 9.53
N ARG A 130 0.29 -1.08 9.16
CA ARG A 130 -0.99 -0.74 8.55
C ARG A 130 -0.82 0.14 7.32
N ILE A 131 -1.49 -0.22 6.24
CA ILE A 131 -1.57 0.58 5.02
C ILE A 131 -3.02 1.01 4.84
N VAL A 132 -3.24 2.29 4.64
CA VAL A 132 -4.53 2.86 4.23
C VAL A 132 -4.42 3.20 2.75
N VAL A 133 -5.34 2.67 1.94
CA VAL A 133 -5.37 2.90 0.49
C VAL A 133 -6.58 3.73 0.14
N GLY A 134 -6.38 4.94 -0.40
CA GLY A 134 -7.47 5.85 -0.76
C GLY A 134 -8.20 6.42 0.45
N GLU A 135 -9.50 6.53 0.35
CA GLU A 135 -10.37 7.11 1.38
C GLU A 135 -11.42 6.05 1.82
N PRO A 136 -11.02 5.03 2.60
CA PRO A 136 -11.96 4.01 3.06
C PRO A 136 -13.03 4.61 3.98
N GLN A 137 -14.21 3.97 4.02
CA GLN A 137 -15.29 4.39 4.88
C GLN A 137 -15.08 3.92 6.33
N ALA A 138 -15.51 4.71 7.32
CA ALA A 138 -15.27 4.44 8.74
C ALA A 138 -15.70 3.03 9.20
N HIS A 139 -16.80 2.49 8.67
CA HIS A 139 -17.26 1.14 9.01
C HIS A 139 -16.28 0.04 8.58
N GLU A 140 -15.51 0.24 7.50
CA GLU A 140 -14.60 -0.78 6.95
C GLU A 140 -13.46 -1.16 7.91
N TRP A 141 -12.98 -0.21 8.74
CA TRP A 141 -11.94 -0.51 9.72
C TRP A 141 -12.45 -0.70 11.15
N THR A 142 -13.65 -0.20 11.47
CA THR A 142 -14.28 -0.43 12.78
C THR A 142 -14.58 -1.92 12.99
N GLU A 143 -15.03 -2.61 11.95
CA GLU A 143 -15.22 -4.05 11.97
C GLU A 143 -13.89 -4.80 12.16
N LEU A 144 -12.81 -4.33 11.53
CA LEU A 144 -11.47 -4.89 11.71
C LEU A 144 -10.97 -4.73 13.15
N ALA A 145 -11.25 -3.60 13.80
CA ALA A 145 -10.87 -3.35 15.17
C ALA A 145 -11.62 -4.25 16.17
N GLY A 146 -12.90 -4.57 15.89
CA GLY A 146 -13.72 -5.47 16.72
C GLY A 146 -13.32 -6.95 16.61
N ALA A 147 -12.66 -7.34 15.53
CA ALA A 147 -12.22 -8.71 15.28
C ALA A 147 -10.81 -8.93 15.85
N ASN A 148 -10.67 -9.10 17.17
CA ASN A 148 -9.37 -9.43 17.78
C ASN A 148 -8.80 -10.77 17.28
N GLY A 149 -9.64 -11.68 16.78
CA GLY A 149 -9.30 -12.85 15.98
C GLY A 149 -8.15 -13.73 16.47
N GLY A 150 -7.77 -13.63 17.77
CA GLY A 150 -6.63 -14.37 18.33
C GLY A 150 -5.26 -13.75 18.03
N LEU A 151 -5.18 -12.45 17.66
CA LEU A 151 -3.92 -11.75 17.53
C LEU A 151 -3.26 -11.56 18.91
N PRO A 152 -1.91 -11.58 18.98
CA PRO A 152 -1.20 -11.20 20.19
C PRO A 152 -1.55 -9.78 20.64
N GLU A 153 -1.56 -9.56 21.95
CA GLU A 153 -1.90 -8.26 22.53
C GLU A 153 -0.88 -7.18 22.13
N GLU A 154 0.40 -7.53 22.02
CA GLU A 154 1.47 -6.66 21.53
C GLU A 154 1.23 -6.22 20.10
N ALA A 155 0.75 -7.12 19.24
CA ALA A 155 0.39 -6.79 17.87
C ALA A 155 -0.79 -5.81 17.83
N LEU A 156 -1.84 -6.06 18.63
CA LEU A 156 -3.02 -5.20 18.71
C LEU A 156 -2.68 -3.78 19.18
N ARG A 157 -1.79 -3.66 20.19
CA ARG A 157 -1.33 -2.35 20.70
C ARG A 157 -0.42 -1.60 19.74
N ALA A 158 0.29 -2.31 18.85
CA ALA A 158 1.27 -1.70 17.97
C ALA A 158 0.65 -1.12 16.69
N PHE A 159 -0.59 -1.46 16.34
CA PHE A 159 -1.23 -0.87 15.14
C PHE A 159 -1.49 0.62 15.32
N PRO A 160 -1.04 1.47 14.39
CA PRO A 160 -1.42 2.88 14.40
C PRO A 160 -2.92 3.03 14.11
N ALA A 161 -3.55 4.04 14.71
CA ALA A 161 -4.94 4.37 14.41
C ALA A 161 -5.10 4.77 12.93
N VAL A 162 -6.21 4.37 12.31
CA VAL A 162 -6.49 4.74 10.91
C VAL A 162 -6.59 6.25 10.76
N GLU A 163 -7.22 6.90 11.75
CA GLU A 163 -7.41 8.35 11.81
C GLU A 163 -6.06 9.09 11.85
N ASP A 164 -5.08 8.56 12.57
CA ASP A 164 -3.71 9.11 12.60
C ASP A 164 -3.02 9.01 11.23
N ILE A 165 -3.17 7.86 10.57
CA ILE A 165 -2.62 7.66 9.22
C ILE A 165 -3.29 8.59 8.22
N MET A 166 -4.63 8.73 8.28
CA MET A 166 -5.38 9.63 7.40
C MET A 166 -4.99 11.10 7.60
N ALA A 167 -4.70 11.51 8.84
CA ALA A 167 -4.34 12.87 9.17
C ALA A 167 -2.87 13.22 8.87
N LYS A 168 -1.96 12.27 9.06
CA LYS A 168 -0.49 12.48 9.00
C LYS A 168 0.15 11.93 7.73
N GLU A 169 -0.57 11.11 6.95
CA GLU A 169 -0.12 10.34 5.78
C GLU A 169 0.96 9.29 6.12
N ILE A 170 1.86 9.58 7.03
CA ILE A 170 2.95 8.70 7.50
C ILE A 170 2.98 8.71 9.02
N VAL A 171 2.93 7.53 9.62
CA VAL A 171 3.07 7.32 11.07
C VAL A 171 4.31 6.48 11.33
N ARG A 172 5.22 6.99 12.15
CA ARG A 172 6.44 6.28 12.57
C ARG A 172 6.29 5.74 14.00
N ARG A 173 7.05 4.71 14.32
CA ARG A 173 6.96 4.05 15.64
C ARG A 173 7.24 5.03 16.81
N HIS A 174 8.21 5.92 16.70
CA HIS A 174 8.52 6.90 17.75
C HIS A 174 7.40 7.91 17.97
N ASP A 175 6.64 8.28 16.93
CA ASP A 175 5.48 9.17 17.04
C ASP A 175 4.36 8.49 17.84
N TYR A 176 4.27 7.16 17.74
CA TYR A 176 3.26 6.35 18.41
C TYR A 176 3.60 6.10 19.88
N GLN A 177 4.89 5.89 20.21
CA GLN A 177 5.35 5.67 21.58
C GLN A 177 5.21 6.90 22.48
N GLN A 178 5.34 8.11 21.92
CA GLN A 178 5.17 9.36 22.68
C GLN A 178 3.73 9.66 23.10
N GLN A 179 2.74 8.98 22.51
CA GLN A 179 1.31 9.15 22.86
C GLN A 179 0.83 8.16 23.93
N GLY A 180 1.62 7.16 24.28
CA GLY A 180 1.27 6.06 25.18
C GLY A 180 1.95 6.07 26.54
N GLU A 181 2.80 7.05 26.86
CA GLU A 181 3.32 7.21 28.23
C GLU A 181 2.38 8.14 29.04
N PRO A 182 1.82 7.64 30.16
CA PRO A 182 0.98 8.44 31.06
C PRO A 182 1.78 9.48 31.85
#